data_a901954859d60633310a82f00912682f
#
_entry.id   a901954859d60633310a82f00912682f
#
_cell.length_a   1.000
_cell.length_b   1.000
_cell.length_c   1.000
_cell.angle_alpha   90.00
_cell.angle_beta   90.00
_cell.angle_gamma   90.00
#
_symmetry.space_group_name_H-M   'P 1'
#
loop_
_entity.id
_entity.type
_entity.pdbx_description
1 polymer ?
#
loop_
_entity_poly.entity_id
_entity_poly.type
_entity_poly.pdbx_seq_one_letter_code
_entity_poly.pdbx_strand_id
1 'polypeptide(L)'
;LHTKHRRNPHFIEILSALELMEGEGSGYDLIYELNSMEAKHQPAIESSYNEVRVIQPAEIIDRELLPLLDYVLQNYRLTQKGYIAFGIIARERKILSTQLSAILQLSEEERLRSYTDKLVKDNIVCRKGVKKGSFFSINPQLIKNAKVNLVTTLKTLEPHALKALIMEDLKLHPGSRISEIAQRLPEADIKDLRKIIYPLVNKELRADGAKSERRYWFL
;
A
#
# COMPACT_ATOMS: atom_id res chain seq x y z
N LEU A 1 -16.73 -7.59 -1.40
CA LEU A 1 -17.40 -6.29 -1.37
C LEU A 1 -18.69 -6.21 -2.21
N HIS A 2 -19.08 -7.15 -3.03
CA HIS A 2 -20.22 -6.98 -3.96
C HIS A 2 -21.18 -8.18 -4.07
N THR A 3 -21.09 -9.15 -3.17
CA THR A 3 -22.01 -10.29 -3.21
C THR A 3 -23.33 -9.95 -2.50
N LYS A 4 -24.34 -9.61 -3.28
CA LYS A 4 -25.72 -9.46 -2.77
C LYS A 4 -26.36 -10.84 -2.66
N HIS A 5 -26.29 -11.48 -1.50
CA HIS A 5 -27.02 -12.72 -1.22
C HIS A 5 -28.10 -12.46 -0.18
N ARG A 6 -29.33 -12.40 -0.64
CA ARG A 6 -30.50 -12.18 0.23
C ARG A 6 -30.96 -13.52 0.80
N ARG A 7 -30.56 -13.84 2.04
CA ARG A 7 -30.99 -15.07 2.73
C ARG A 7 -32.46 -15.02 3.15
N ASN A 8 -32.95 -13.85 3.57
CA ASN A 8 -34.28 -13.63 4.09
C ASN A 8 -34.95 -12.45 3.38
N PRO A 9 -35.48 -12.62 2.15
CA PRO A 9 -36.04 -11.53 1.36
C PRO A 9 -37.19 -10.80 2.08
N HIS A 10 -38.09 -11.53 2.74
CA HIS A 10 -39.20 -10.92 3.48
C HIS A 10 -38.76 -10.05 4.66
N PHE A 11 -37.65 -10.45 5.34
CA PHE A 11 -37.09 -9.65 6.43
C PHE A 11 -36.49 -8.34 5.89
N ILE A 12 -35.86 -8.41 4.74
CA ILE A 12 -35.32 -7.23 4.05
C ILE A 12 -36.46 -6.28 3.63
N GLU A 13 -37.55 -6.81 3.09
CA GLU A 13 -38.75 -6.01 2.71
C GLU A 13 -39.32 -5.26 3.92
N ILE A 14 -39.43 -5.93 5.08
CA ILE A 14 -39.91 -5.31 6.32
C ILE A 14 -38.95 -4.18 6.77
N LEU A 15 -37.63 -4.45 6.82
CA LEU A 15 -36.65 -3.46 7.24
C LEU A 15 -36.58 -2.28 6.27
N SER A 16 -36.74 -2.52 4.97
CA SER A 16 -36.78 -1.45 3.96
C SER A 16 -38.05 -0.62 4.08
N ALA A 17 -39.18 -1.24 4.35
CA ALA A 17 -40.46 -0.53 4.57
C ALA A 17 -40.44 0.34 5.84
N LEU A 18 -39.61 -0.05 6.82
CA LEU A 18 -39.41 0.71 8.05
C LEU A 18 -38.26 1.74 7.92
N GLU A 19 -37.67 1.93 6.73
CA GLU A 19 -36.53 2.80 6.46
C GLU A 19 -35.26 2.48 7.30
N LEU A 20 -35.17 1.26 7.83
CA LEU A 20 -34.02 0.79 8.61
C LEU A 20 -32.93 0.18 7.74
N MET A 21 -33.19 -0.03 6.46
CA MET A 21 -32.29 -0.68 5.52
C MET A 21 -32.56 -0.22 4.07
N GLU A 22 -31.50 0.16 3.37
CA GLU A 22 -31.58 0.49 1.94
C GLU A 22 -31.63 -0.75 1.03
N GLY A 23 -31.14 -1.90 1.52
CA GLY A 23 -31.12 -3.15 0.76
C GLY A 23 -30.10 -3.19 -0.38
N GLU A 24 -29.28 -2.17 -0.56
CA GLU A 24 -28.32 -2.01 -1.66
C GLU A 24 -26.92 -2.56 -1.33
N GLY A 25 -26.64 -2.89 -0.07
CA GLY A 25 -25.31 -3.34 0.39
C GLY A 25 -24.32 -2.20 0.59
N SER A 26 -24.78 -0.95 0.51
CA SER A 26 -23.98 0.27 0.66
C SER A 26 -23.32 0.41 2.03
N GLY A 27 -23.94 -0.09 3.09
CA GLY A 27 -23.42 -0.02 4.46
C GLY A 27 -22.07 -0.72 4.63
N TYR A 28 -21.85 -1.79 3.90
CA TYR A 28 -20.57 -2.52 3.93
C TYR A 28 -19.45 -1.69 3.33
N ASP A 29 -19.66 -1.16 2.15
CA ASP A 29 -18.69 -0.32 1.45
C ASP A 29 -18.39 0.94 2.26
N LEU A 30 -19.39 1.50 2.94
CA LEU A 30 -19.20 2.65 3.83
C LEU A 30 -18.31 2.32 5.03
N ILE A 31 -18.48 1.16 5.68
CA ILE A 31 -17.62 0.74 6.79
C ILE A 31 -16.16 0.57 6.31
N TYR A 32 -15.96 -0.04 5.15
CA TYR A 32 -14.63 -0.19 4.56
C TYR A 32 -13.98 1.15 4.20
N GLU A 33 -14.76 2.07 3.65
CA GLU A 33 -14.30 3.44 3.34
C GLU A 33 -13.87 4.17 4.61
N LEU A 34 -14.74 4.23 5.62
CA LEU A 34 -14.46 4.92 6.89
C LEU A 34 -13.22 4.34 7.58
N ASN A 35 -13.12 3.00 7.69
CA ASN A 35 -11.95 2.38 8.30
C ASN A 35 -10.67 2.67 7.51
N SER A 36 -10.74 2.68 6.19
CA SER A 36 -9.60 3.02 5.34
C SER A 36 -9.14 4.46 5.55
N MET A 37 -10.10 5.40 5.65
CA MET A 37 -9.81 6.83 5.79
C MET A 37 -9.50 7.25 7.24
N GLU A 38 -9.80 6.41 8.21
CA GLU A 38 -9.43 6.61 9.62
C GLU A 38 -8.18 5.82 10.04
N ALA A 39 -7.43 5.27 9.09
CA ALA A 39 -6.25 4.44 9.34
C ALA A 39 -6.51 3.28 10.32
N LYS A 40 -7.70 2.68 10.26
CA LYS A 40 -8.12 1.52 11.04
C LYS A 40 -7.95 0.22 10.23
N HIS A 41 -7.94 -0.91 10.95
CA HIS A 41 -8.08 -2.22 10.30
C HIS A 41 -9.43 -2.35 9.62
N GLN A 42 -9.47 -3.08 8.51
CA GLN A 42 -10.73 -3.44 7.89
C GLN A 42 -11.52 -4.38 8.81
N PRO A 43 -12.87 -4.33 8.78
CA PRO A 43 -13.67 -5.21 9.57
C PRO A 43 -13.47 -6.66 9.13
N ALA A 44 -13.43 -7.58 10.08
CA ALA A 44 -13.48 -9.00 9.81
C ALA A 44 -14.93 -9.48 9.87
N ILE A 45 -15.34 -10.23 8.88
CA ILE A 45 -16.70 -10.74 8.78
C ILE A 45 -16.67 -12.24 8.58
N GLU A 46 -17.20 -12.92 9.57
CA GLU A 46 -17.33 -14.35 9.60
C GLU A 46 -18.81 -14.69 9.41
N SER A 47 -19.13 -15.52 8.45
CA SER A 47 -20.51 -15.96 8.19
C SER A 47 -20.59 -17.48 8.18
N SER A 48 -21.46 -18.02 9.05
CA SER A 48 -21.84 -19.42 9.07
C SER A 48 -23.32 -19.58 8.69
N TYR A 49 -23.83 -20.80 8.75
CA TYR A 49 -25.23 -21.07 8.48
C TYR A 49 -26.17 -20.33 9.47
N ASN A 50 -25.79 -20.30 10.74
CA ASN A 50 -26.64 -19.78 11.83
C ASN A 50 -26.17 -18.44 12.41
N GLU A 51 -24.98 -17.96 12.06
CA GLU A 51 -24.37 -16.80 12.68
C GLU A 51 -23.64 -15.93 11.65
N VAL A 52 -23.77 -14.62 11.83
CA VAL A 52 -22.89 -13.63 11.18
C VAL A 52 -22.20 -12.86 12.29
N ARG A 53 -20.88 -12.91 12.32
CA ARG A 53 -20.06 -12.16 13.27
C ARG A 53 -19.33 -11.04 12.52
N VAL A 54 -19.51 -9.82 12.99
CA VAL A 54 -18.79 -8.63 12.50
C VAL A 54 -17.87 -8.16 13.61
N ILE A 55 -16.57 -8.17 13.35
CA ILE A 55 -15.55 -7.65 14.25
C ILE A 55 -15.07 -6.32 13.70
N GLN A 56 -15.42 -5.24 14.38
CA GLN A 56 -15.06 -3.87 14.02
C GLN A 56 -13.93 -3.37 14.92
N PRO A 57 -12.67 -3.32 14.43
CA PRO A 57 -11.56 -2.77 15.21
C PRO A 57 -11.72 -1.27 15.42
N ALA A 58 -11.54 -0.80 16.65
CA ALA A 58 -11.61 0.61 16.98
C ALA A 58 -10.23 1.30 16.95
N GLU A 59 -9.15 0.52 16.98
CA GLU A 59 -7.78 1.02 17.06
C GLU A 59 -7.34 1.71 15.76
N ILE A 60 -6.74 2.89 15.92
CA ILE A 60 -6.05 3.59 14.85
C ILE A 60 -4.63 3.04 14.77
N ILE A 61 -4.30 2.36 13.67
CA ILE A 61 -3.02 1.68 13.48
C ILE A 61 -1.88 2.68 13.32
N ASP A 62 -2.14 3.78 12.62
CA ASP A 62 -1.12 4.75 12.25
C ASP A 62 -1.69 6.18 12.30
N ARG A 63 -1.45 6.84 13.44
CA ARG A 63 -1.92 8.22 13.65
C ARG A 63 -1.21 9.24 12.75
N GLU A 64 0.02 8.95 12.34
CA GLU A 64 0.80 9.85 11.46
C GLU A 64 0.20 9.90 10.05
N LEU A 65 -0.60 8.91 9.70
CA LEU A 65 -1.27 8.83 8.41
C LEU A 65 -2.51 9.74 8.32
N LEU A 66 -3.17 10.01 9.44
CA LEU A 66 -4.44 10.75 9.46
C LEU A 66 -4.37 12.11 8.75
N PRO A 67 -3.34 12.96 8.94
CA PRO A 67 -3.27 14.25 8.23
C PRO A 67 -3.19 14.09 6.70
N LEU A 68 -2.59 13.01 6.20
CA LEU A 68 -2.55 12.73 4.75
C LEU A 68 -3.91 12.29 4.24
N LEU A 69 -4.61 11.43 4.98
CA LEU A 69 -5.95 10.96 4.64
C LEU A 69 -6.93 12.15 4.60
N ASP A 70 -6.89 13.02 5.61
CA ASP A 70 -7.68 14.24 5.67
C ASP A 70 -7.36 15.18 4.50
N TYR A 71 -6.09 15.36 4.18
CA TYR A 71 -5.68 16.18 3.04
C TYR A 71 -6.30 15.66 1.73
N VAL A 72 -6.31 14.35 1.51
CA VAL A 72 -6.90 13.75 0.32
C VAL A 72 -8.43 13.91 0.31
N LEU A 73 -9.10 13.72 1.45
CA LEU A 73 -10.54 13.95 1.57
C LEU A 73 -10.94 15.40 1.22
N GLN A 74 -10.14 16.38 1.63
CA GLN A 74 -10.43 17.80 1.40
C GLN A 74 -10.10 18.27 -0.02
N ASN A 75 -9.07 17.73 -0.64
CA ASN A 75 -8.53 18.25 -1.90
C ASN A 75 -8.86 17.42 -3.14
N TYR A 76 -9.32 16.17 -2.97
CA TYR A 76 -9.61 15.26 -4.07
C TYR A 76 -11.03 14.69 -3.95
N ARG A 77 -11.72 14.62 -5.08
CA ARG A 77 -13.02 13.94 -5.16
C ARG A 77 -12.82 12.54 -5.75
N LEU A 78 -12.69 11.57 -4.89
CA LEU A 78 -12.58 10.17 -5.28
C LEU A 78 -13.95 9.48 -5.25
N THR A 79 -14.04 8.33 -5.88
CA THR A 79 -15.15 7.41 -5.67
C THR A 79 -14.93 6.67 -4.35
N GLN A 80 -15.98 6.10 -3.77
CA GLN A 80 -15.89 5.23 -2.59
C GLN A 80 -14.79 4.16 -2.76
N LYS A 81 -14.79 3.47 -3.90
CA LYS A 81 -13.75 2.50 -4.28
C LYS A 81 -12.35 3.11 -4.25
N GLY A 82 -12.21 4.35 -4.71
CA GLY A 82 -10.95 5.09 -4.69
C GLY A 82 -10.47 5.41 -3.27
N TYR A 83 -11.36 5.85 -2.39
CA TYR A 83 -11.00 6.10 -0.98
C TYR A 83 -10.58 4.83 -0.25
N ILE A 84 -11.31 3.73 -0.43
CA ILE A 84 -10.96 2.42 0.14
C ILE A 84 -9.56 2.00 -0.32
N ALA A 85 -9.30 2.03 -1.63
CA ALA A 85 -8.01 1.64 -2.18
C ALA A 85 -6.88 2.56 -1.71
N PHE A 86 -7.13 3.88 -1.65
CA PHE A 86 -6.13 4.84 -1.18
C PHE A 86 -5.77 4.59 0.29
N GLY A 87 -6.74 4.42 1.17
CA GLY A 87 -6.48 4.15 2.59
C GLY A 87 -5.68 2.86 2.80
N ILE A 88 -5.97 1.79 2.04
CA ILE A 88 -5.19 0.54 2.07
C ILE A 88 -3.76 0.79 1.59
N ILE A 89 -3.56 1.45 0.44
CA ILE A 89 -2.24 1.76 -0.11
C ILE A 89 -1.44 2.65 0.86
N ALA A 90 -2.11 3.62 1.46
CA ALA A 90 -1.48 4.54 2.41
C ALA A 90 -1.00 3.81 3.67
N ARG A 91 -1.80 2.89 4.20
CA ARG A 91 -1.45 2.07 5.36
C ARG A 91 -0.28 1.13 5.08
N GLU A 92 -0.33 0.42 3.96
CA GLU A 92 0.70 -0.55 3.58
C GLU A 92 1.98 0.12 3.04
N ARG A 93 1.94 1.44 2.80
CA ARG A 93 3.01 2.26 2.21
C ARG A 93 3.42 1.79 0.80
N LYS A 94 3.56 0.50 0.59
CA LYS A 94 3.84 -0.18 -0.68
C LYS A 94 3.09 -1.51 -0.71
N ILE A 95 2.31 -1.72 -1.74
CA ILE A 95 1.50 -2.92 -1.89
C ILE A 95 1.55 -3.44 -3.33
N LEU A 96 1.71 -4.76 -3.50
CA LEU A 96 1.60 -5.39 -4.81
C LEU A 96 0.16 -5.33 -5.32
N SER A 97 -0.02 -5.21 -6.63
CA SER A 97 -1.35 -5.22 -7.25
C SER A 97 -2.15 -6.48 -6.91
N THR A 98 -1.48 -7.63 -6.78
CA THR A 98 -2.09 -8.90 -6.39
C THR A 98 -2.56 -8.89 -4.93
N GLN A 99 -1.76 -8.33 -4.03
CA GLN A 99 -2.12 -8.18 -2.62
C GLN A 99 -3.27 -7.20 -2.44
N LEU A 100 -3.24 -6.06 -3.13
CA LEU A 100 -4.33 -5.08 -3.10
C LEU A 100 -5.65 -5.69 -3.59
N SER A 101 -5.60 -6.47 -4.70
CA SER A 101 -6.78 -7.20 -5.19
C SER A 101 -7.32 -8.20 -4.17
N ALA A 102 -6.44 -8.90 -3.46
CA ALA A 102 -6.84 -9.86 -2.43
C ALA A 102 -7.49 -9.16 -1.22
N ILE A 103 -6.91 -8.05 -0.74
CA ILE A 103 -7.48 -7.27 0.38
C ILE A 103 -8.84 -6.68 -0.01
N LEU A 104 -8.97 -6.19 -1.25
CA LEU A 104 -10.23 -5.67 -1.79
C LEU A 104 -11.24 -6.79 -2.11
N GLN A 105 -10.86 -8.05 -1.97
CA GLN A 105 -11.71 -9.23 -2.26
C GLN A 105 -12.33 -9.18 -3.66
N LEU A 106 -11.54 -8.72 -4.65
CA LEU A 106 -12.05 -8.57 -6.01
C LEU A 106 -12.34 -9.93 -6.62
N SER A 107 -13.53 -10.05 -7.24
CA SER A 107 -13.87 -11.19 -8.08
C SER A 107 -13.04 -11.22 -9.37
N GLU A 108 -13.04 -12.32 -10.10
CA GLU A 108 -12.33 -12.44 -11.40
C GLU A 108 -12.83 -11.41 -12.43
N GLU A 109 -14.07 -10.98 -12.32
CA GLU A 109 -14.70 -10.01 -13.23
C GLU A 109 -14.37 -8.58 -12.87
N GLU A 110 -14.04 -8.28 -11.60
CA GLU A 110 -13.72 -6.95 -11.13
C GLU A 110 -12.27 -6.58 -11.43
N ARG A 111 -12.10 -5.43 -12.04
CA ARG A 111 -10.78 -4.91 -12.38
C ARG A 111 -10.28 -3.96 -11.32
N LEU A 112 -9.09 -4.22 -10.79
CA LEU A 112 -8.38 -3.32 -9.87
C LEU A 112 -8.29 -1.87 -10.39
N ARG A 113 -8.35 -1.67 -11.69
CA ARG A 113 -8.35 -0.35 -12.31
C ARG A 113 -9.49 0.55 -11.84
N SER A 114 -10.69 0.00 -11.63
CA SER A 114 -11.83 0.79 -11.13
C SER A 114 -11.59 1.43 -9.77
N TYR A 115 -10.65 0.88 -9.00
CA TYR A 115 -10.21 1.38 -7.69
C TYR A 115 -9.02 2.33 -7.78
N THR A 116 -8.15 2.15 -8.76
CA THR A 116 -6.81 2.78 -8.76
C THR A 116 -6.56 3.76 -9.90
N ASP A 117 -7.30 3.70 -11.02
CA ASP A 117 -7.00 4.53 -12.20
C ASP A 117 -7.06 6.02 -11.89
N LYS A 118 -8.09 6.45 -11.14
CA LYS A 118 -8.20 7.86 -10.75
C LYS A 118 -7.09 8.27 -9.79
N LEU A 119 -6.70 7.40 -8.86
CA LEU A 119 -5.58 7.65 -7.93
C LEU A 119 -4.26 7.88 -8.68
N VAL A 120 -4.02 7.09 -9.73
CA VAL A 120 -2.81 7.23 -10.56
C VAL A 120 -2.91 8.47 -11.46
N LYS A 121 -4.08 8.72 -12.07
CA LYS A 121 -4.31 9.89 -12.95
C LYS A 121 -4.14 11.20 -12.20
N ASP A 122 -4.67 11.28 -10.99
CA ASP A 122 -4.60 12.48 -10.16
C ASP A 122 -3.27 12.58 -9.39
N ASN A 123 -2.29 11.70 -9.69
CA ASN A 123 -0.98 11.65 -9.04
C ASN A 123 -1.03 11.50 -7.51
N ILE A 124 -2.07 10.86 -6.98
CA ILE A 124 -2.21 10.55 -5.55
C ILE A 124 -1.32 9.36 -5.20
N VAL A 125 -1.32 8.33 -6.08
CA VAL A 125 -0.44 7.17 -5.96
C VAL A 125 0.43 6.98 -7.19
N CYS A 126 1.59 6.38 -6.99
CA CYS A 126 2.48 5.93 -8.05
C CYS A 126 2.29 4.44 -8.30
N ARG A 127 2.16 4.04 -9.56
CA ARG A 127 2.23 2.64 -9.97
C ARG A 127 3.57 2.38 -10.63
N LYS A 128 4.31 1.37 -10.14
CA LYS A 128 5.59 0.93 -10.71
C LYS A 128 5.58 -0.57 -10.97
N GLY A 129 6.41 -1.02 -11.89
CA GLY A 129 6.48 -2.44 -12.30
C GLY A 129 5.49 -2.82 -13.39
N VAL A 130 5.54 -4.09 -13.81
CA VAL A 130 4.78 -4.62 -14.96
C VAL A 130 4.02 -5.87 -14.54
N LYS A 131 2.81 -6.05 -15.05
CA LYS A 131 1.96 -7.24 -14.83
C LYS A 131 1.79 -7.56 -13.34
N LYS A 132 1.95 -8.84 -12.94
CA LYS A 132 1.79 -9.33 -11.56
C LYS A 132 2.81 -8.75 -10.56
N GLY A 133 3.95 -8.24 -11.05
CA GLY A 133 4.96 -7.56 -10.23
C GLY A 133 4.75 -6.05 -10.09
N SER A 134 3.63 -5.50 -10.56
CA SER A 134 3.33 -4.09 -10.35
C SER A 134 2.92 -3.84 -8.90
N PHE A 135 3.33 -2.67 -8.38
CA PHE A 135 2.98 -2.24 -7.04
C PHE A 135 2.51 -0.78 -7.04
N PHE A 136 1.76 -0.46 -6.01
CA PHE A 136 1.28 0.90 -5.73
C PHE A 136 1.96 1.45 -4.49
N SER A 137 2.16 2.76 -4.49
CA SER A 137 2.68 3.52 -3.37
C SER A 137 2.15 4.94 -3.39
N ILE A 138 2.16 5.62 -2.25
CA ILE A 138 1.81 7.04 -2.17
C ILE A 138 2.78 7.85 -3.04
N ASN A 139 2.27 8.85 -3.74
CA ASN A 139 3.14 9.77 -4.46
C ASN A 139 3.90 10.67 -3.46
N PRO A 140 5.24 10.72 -3.52
CA PRO A 140 6.04 11.58 -2.63
C PRO A 140 5.66 13.07 -2.72
N GLN A 141 5.22 13.53 -3.90
CA GLN A 141 4.77 14.90 -4.06
C GLN A 141 3.49 15.20 -3.27
N LEU A 142 2.57 14.22 -3.17
CA LEU A 142 1.38 14.34 -2.35
C LEU A 142 1.74 14.57 -0.87
N ILE A 143 2.71 13.82 -0.35
CA ILE A 143 3.19 13.93 1.04
C ILE A 143 3.77 15.32 1.30
N LYS A 144 4.58 15.83 0.35
CA LYS A 144 5.14 17.19 0.41
C LYS A 144 4.03 18.25 0.42
N ASN A 145 3.04 18.10 -0.45
CA ASN A 145 1.91 19.04 -0.56
C ASN A 145 1.04 19.03 0.71
N ALA A 146 0.82 17.87 1.28
CA ALA A 146 0.09 17.71 2.54
C ALA A 146 0.89 18.19 3.76
N LYS A 147 2.19 18.49 3.61
CA LYS A 147 3.12 18.89 4.69
C LYS A 147 3.17 17.89 5.86
N VAL A 148 3.07 16.62 5.54
CA VAL A 148 3.03 15.53 6.51
C VAL A 148 4.40 14.86 6.59
N ASN A 149 4.91 14.68 7.81
CA ASN A 149 6.11 13.88 8.07
C ASN A 149 5.76 12.39 8.13
N LEU A 150 5.41 11.81 7.01
CA LEU A 150 5.28 10.37 6.91
C LEU A 150 6.66 9.76 6.65
N VAL A 151 7.11 8.91 7.58
CA VAL A 151 8.17 7.97 7.28
C VAL A 151 7.59 6.97 6.26
N THR A 152 7.72 7.32 4.99
CA THR A 152 7.38 6.38 3.93
C THR A 152 8.40 5.26 4.00
N THR A 153 7.95 4.03 4.19
CA THR A 153 8.75 2.81 3.97
C THR A 153 9.14 2.65 2.49
N LEU A 154 8.54 3.39 1.61
CA LEU A 154 9.14 3.87 0.39
C LEU A 154 9.80 5.19 0.72
N LYS A 155 10.91 5.07 1.26
CA LYS A 155 12.01 5.81 0.73
C LYS A 155 12.07 5.50 -0.77
N THR A 156 11.41 6.31 -1.58
CA THR A 156 12.06 6.88 -2.73
C THR A 156 13.19 7.69 -2.08
N LEU A 157 14.15 6.97 -1.51
CA LEU A 157 15.43 7.52 -1.14
C LEU A 157 15.85 8.19 -2.43
N GLU A 158 15.87 9.52 -2.43
CA GLU A 158 16.53 10.22 -3.51
C GLU A 158 17.83 9.44 -3.72
N PRO A 159 18.27 9.18 -4.94
CA PRO A 159 19.42 8.32 -5.20
C PRO A 159 20.61 8.65 -4.28
N HIS A 160 20.71 9.89 -3.82
CA HIS A 160 21.71 10.35 -2.85
C HIS A 160 21.52 9.79 -1.43
N ALA A 161 20.29 9.70 -0.93
CA ALA A 161 20.05 9.16 0.41
C ALA A 161 20.20 7.64 0.43
N LEU A 162 19.79 6.94 -0.62
CA LEU A 162 20.04 5.50 -0.77
C LEU A 162 21.54 5.22 -0.93
N LYS A 163 22.27 6.05 -1.68
CA LYS A 163 23.73 5.98 -1.77
C LYS A 163 24.36 6.12 -0.40
N ALA A 164 23.98 7.13 0.38
CA ALA A 164 24.51 7.36 1.72
C ALA A 164 24.30 6.14 2.64
N LEU A 165 23.10 5.55 2.64
CA LEU A 165 22.80 4.34 3.43
C LEU A 165 23.61 3.12 2.99
N ILE A 166 23.77 2.90 1.68
CA ILE A 166 24.59 1.81 1.15
C ILE A 166 26.04 1.99 1.59
N MET A 167 26.56 3.21 1.53
CA MET A 167 27.94 3.51 1.92
C MET A 167 28.16 3.31 3.42
N GLU A 168 27.19 3.69 4.24
CA GLU A 168 27.21 3.46 5.68
C GLU A 168 27.12 1.96 6.02
N ASP A 169 26.22 1.23 5.36
CA ASP A 169 26.09 -0.22 5.52
C ASP A 169 27.39 -0.96 5.15
N LEU A 170 28.04 -0.58 4.05
CA LEU A 170 29.28 -1.19 3.61
C LEU A 170 30.50 -0.81 4.49
N LYS A 171 30.47 0.33 5.18
CA LYS A 171 31.49 0.67 6.22
C LYS A 171 31.33 -0.23 7.44
N LEU A 172 30.10 -0.50 7.86
CA LEU A 172 29.80 -1.36 9.00
C LEU A 172 29.96 -2.85 8.68
N HIS A 173 29.66 -3.24 7.44
CA HIS A 173 29.65 -4.63 6.96
C HIS A 173 30.45 -4.78 5.67
N PRO A 174 31.79 -4.66 5.71
CA PRO A 174 32.63 -4.79 4.53
C PRO A 174 32.55 -6.21 3.93
N GLY A 175 32.57 -6.31 2.60
CA GLY A 175 32.50 -7.60 1.91
C GLY A 175 31.10 -8.16 1.80
N SER A 176 30.05 -7.31 1.87
CA SER A 176 28.67 -7.72 1.73
C SER A 176 28.29 -7.95 0.27
N ARG A 177 27.40 -8.92 0.04
CA ARG A 177 26.70 -9.12 -1.24
C ARG A 177 25.52 -8.18 -1.36
N ILE A 178 25.02 -7.92 -2.57
CA ILE A 178 23.82 -7.11 -2.77
C ILE A 178 22.58 -7.72 -2.07
N SER A 179 22.48 -9.04 -2.01
CA SER A 179 21.42 -9.74 -1.29
C SER A 179 21.46 -9.49 0.22
N GLU A 180 22.66 -9.43 0.81
CA GLU A 180 22.87 -9.16 2.23
C GLU A 180 22.58 -7.70 2.57
N ILE A 181 22.98 -6.77 1.69
CA ILE A 181 22.61 -5.34 1.79
C ILE A 181 21.09 -5.17 1.70
N ALA A 182 20.43 -5.88 0.77
CA ALA A 182 18.99 -5.84 0.62
C ALA A 182 18.24 -6.39 1.85
N GLN A 183 18.79 -7.36 2.55
CA GLN A 183 18.22 -7.87 3.80
C GLN A 183 18.31 -6.85 4.94
N ARG A 184 19.40 -6.10 5.01
CA ARG A 184 19.61 -5.06 6.02
C ARG A 184 18.92 -3.73 5.67
N LEU A 185 18.70 -3.48 4.38
CA LEU A 185 17.97 -2.33 3.86
C LEU A 185 16.68 -2.82 3.15
N PRO A 186 15.71 -3.38 3.89
CA PRO A 186 14.49 -3.98 3.31
C PRO A 186 13.64 -2.97 2.53
N GLU A 187 13.93 -1.71 2.71
CA GLU A 187 13.26 -0.60 2.05
C GLU A 187 13.81 -0.32 0.63
N ALA A 188 14.96 -0.88 0.27
CA ALA A 188 15.59 -0.71 -1.03
C ALA A 188 15.34 -1.94 -1.93
N ASP A 189 14.79 -1.71 -3.13
CA ASP A 189 14.69 -2.78 -4.12
C ASP A 189 16.11 -3.17 -4.59
N ILE A 190 16.36 -4.47 -4.75
CA ILE A 190 17.61 -5.02 -5.29
C ILE A 190 18.00 -4.35 -6.62
N LYS A 191 17.02 -3.98 -7.45
CA LYS A 191 17.27 -3.28 -8.72
C LYS A 191 17.80 -1.87 -8.49
N ASP A 192 17.29 -1.16 -7.51
CA ASP A 192 17.75 0.19 -7.21
C ASP A 192 19.10 0.17 -6.50
N LEU A 193 19.35 -0.83 -5.64
CA LEU A 193 20.69 -1.10 -5.09
C LEU A 193 21.72 -1.34 -6.20
N ARG A 194 21.40 -2.15 -7.20
CA ARG A 194 22.29 -2.42 -8.35
C ARG A 194 22.58 -1.16 -9.17
N LYS A 195 21.55 -0.33 -9.43
CA LYS A 195 21.73 0.94 -10.16
C LYS A 195 22.68 1.91 -9.48
N ILE A 196 22.73 1.87 -8.14
CA ILE A 196 23.61 2.74 -7.36
C ILE A 196 24.97 2.12 -7.17
N ILE A 197 25.05 0.84 -6.80
CA ILE A 197 26.32 0.17 -6.48
C ILE A 197 27.20 0.01 -7.73
N TYR A 198 26.63 -0.40 -8.89
CA TYR A 198 27.44 -0.67 -10.07
C TYR A 198 28.24 0.53 -10.59
N PRO A 199 27.69 1.77 -10.69
CA PRO A 199 28.48 2.93 -11.10
C PRO A 199 29.54 3.38 -10.09
N LEU A 200 29.44 2.92 -8.82
CA LEU A 200 30.39 3.26 -7.77
C LEU A 200 31.58 2.29 -7.70
N VAL A 201 31.49 1.15 -8.37
CA VAL A 201 32.60 0.19 -8.46
C VAL A 201 33.78 0.84 -9.18
N ASN A 202 34.98 0.70 -8.61
CA ASN A 202 36.25 1.33 -9.02
C ASN A 202 36.31 2.86 -8.86
N LYS A 203 35.32 3.47 -8.18
CA LYS A 203 35.32 4.90 -7.81
C LYS A 203 35.35 5.06 -6.30
N GLU A 204 34.35 4.53 -5.63
CA GLU A 204 34.10 4.63 -4.20
C GLU A 204 34.00 3.24 -3.55
N LEU A 205 33.79 2.19 -4.37
CA LEU A 205 33.66 0.81 -3.94
C LEU A 205 34.64 -0.11 -4.69
N ARG A 206 35.20 -1.05 -3.96
CA ARG A 206 35.89 -2.21 -4.53
C ARG A 206 34.92 -3.37 -4.64
N ALA A 207 35.00 -4.15 -5.71
CA ALA A 207 34.23 -5.35 -5.89
C ALA A 207 35.10 -6.54 -6.25
N ASP A 208 34.80 -7.71 -5.69
CA ASP A 208 35.50 -8.97 -5.98
C ASP A 208 34.48 -10.10 -6.12
N GLY A 209 34.83 -11.12 -6.92
CA GLY A 209 33.96 -12.23 -7.22
C GLY A 209 33.09 -12.01 -8.48
N ALA A 210 32.40 -13.06 -8.91
CA ALA A 210 31.60 -13.07 -10.13
C ALA A 210 30.09 -13.19 -9.88
N LYS A 211 29.30 -12.49 -10.67
CA LYS A 211 27.81 -12.58 -10.68
C LYS A 211 27.18 -12.46 -9.28
N SER A 212 26.43 -13.48 -8.85
CA SER A 212 25.67 -13.50 -7.58
C SER A 212 26.56 -13.57 -6.34
N GLU A 213 27.79 -14.04 -6.46
CA GLU A 213 28.77 -14.16 -5.37
C GLU A 213 29.59 -12.88 -5.18
N ARG A 214 29.38 -11.85 -5.99
CA ARG A 214 30.14 -10.60 -5.96
C ARG A 214 29.97 -9.87 -4.65
N ARG A 215 31.09 -9.55 -4.02
CA ARG A 215 31.16 -8.83 -2.74
C ARG A 215 31.67 -7.42 -2.96
N TYR A 216 31.27 -6.52 -2.07
CA TYR A 216 31.55 -5.10 -2.20
C TYR A 216 32.17 -4.57 -0.91
N TRP A 217 33.14 -3.69 -1.06
CA TRP A 217 33.84 -3.00 0.04
C TRP A 217 33.85 -1.51 -0.25
N PHE A 218 33.85 -0.73 0.82
CA PHE A 218 34.18 0.68 0.74
C PHE A 218 35.68 0.83 0.50
N LEU A 219 36.10 1.76 -0.38
CA LEU A 219 37.50 2.07 -0.69
C LEU A 219 38.12 3.00 0.36
#